data_149feb9910816bb4d62573301b9fd1eb
#
_entry.id   149feb9910816bb4d62573301b9fd1eb
#
_cell.length_a   1.000
_cell.length_b   1.000
_cell.length_c   1.000
_cell.angle_alpha   90.00
_cell.angle_beta   90.00
_cell.angle_gamma   90.00
#
_symmetry.space_group_name_H-M   'P 1'
#
loop_
_entity.id
_entity.type
_entity.pdbx_description
1 polymer ?
#
loop_
_entity_poly.entity_id
_entity_poly.type
_entity_poly.pdbx_seq_one_letter_code
_entity_poly.pdbx_strand_id
1 'polypeptide(L)'
;MLRRRVAEVILLSGLFFSASCSGPTGVCGSVKQENVTLILGAFSDEVKPIQAKLENKREGRIEGITFAEGKLRGRCVAVTWTGIGKVNAAATTTLLVEHFRPSEVIVCGIAGAINPQLGVGDVVIAEKSAQHDLGLWSDAGIESRGSDNRLTGEQNPVFFAADERLLGIALRAGDQTVLKGIETDGKSMQAKVKRGVVVTGDTFIMSPQKRIDLQKRLGADAVEMEGAAIAQVCYQRRIPHLVIRGISDTADEKADKDVNAFQSIALENAAKVTCKMVELMTVQQPAGN
;
A
#
# COMPACT_ATOMS: atom_id res chain seq x y z
N MET A 1 62.75 -40.89 12.95
CA MET A 1 63.42 -40.63 11.63
C MET A 1 62.54 -39.64 10.91
N LEU A 2 62.80 -38.43 11.06
CA LEU A 2 63.63 -37.49 10.26
C LEU A 2 63.31 -37.51 8.75
N ARG A 3 62.64 -36.49 8.21
CA ARG A 3 63.16 -35.60 7.20
C ARG A 3 62.08 -34.57 6.77
N ARG A 4 62.45 -33.37 7.05
CA ARG A 4 62.20 -32.05 6.41
C ARG A 4 62.10 -32.11 4.89
N ARG A 5 61.22 -31.26 4.29
CA ARG A 5 61.49 -30.39 3.13
C ARG A 5 60.29 -29.40 3.01
N VAL A 6 60.58 -28.17 3.25
CA VAL A 6 60.88 -27.01 2.37
C VAL A 6 59.62 -26.38 1.79
N ALA A 7 59.42 -25.14 2.26
CA ALA A 7 58.41 -24.17 1.78
C ALA A 7 58.73 -23.71 0.34
N GLU A 8 57.73 -23.65 -0.49
CA GLU A 8 57.70 -22.77 -1.67
C GLU A 8 56.57 -21.75 -1.50
N VAL A 9 57.04 -20.51 -1.36
CA VAL A 9 56.18 -19.30 -1.40
C VAL A 9 55.86 -19.01 -2.85
N ILE A 10 54.62 -19.26 -3.26
CA ILE A 10 54.10 -18.72 -4.52
C ILE A 10 53.36 -17.41 -4.19
N LEU A 11 54.00 -16.29 -4.51
CA LEU A 11 53.36 -14.98 -4.64
C LEU A 11 52.41 -15.04 -5.86
N LEU A 12 51.12 -15.21 -5.63
CA LEU A 12 50.10 -14.88 -6.61
C LEU A 12 49.65 -13.43 -6.36
N SER A 13 50.08 -12.55 -7.25
CA SER A 13 49.57 -11.18 -7.40
C SER A 13 48.07 -11.22 -7.68
N GLY A 14 47.27 -11.01 -6.61
CA GLY A 14 45.85 -10.89 -6.72
C GLY A 14 45.48 -9.55 -7.37
N LEU A 15 45.06 -9.58 -8.62
CA LEU A 15 44.29 -8.51 -9.23
C LEU A 15 42.93 -8.42 -8.52
N PHE A 16 42.79 -7.46 -7.62
CA PHE A 16 41.50 -7.05 -7.11
C PHE A 16 40.72 -6.41 -8.27
N PHE A 17 39.85 -7.19 -8.92
CA PHE A 17 38.76 -6.63 -9.68
C PHE A 17 37.75 -6.05 -8.68
N SER A 18 37.84 -4.76 -8.45
CA SER A 18 36.74 -4.00 -7.85
C SER A 18 35.59 -3.98 -8.85
N ALA A 19 34.67 -4.93 -8.73
CA ALA A 19 33.38 -4.83 -9.39
C ALA A 19 32.66 -3.61 -8.76
N SER A 20 32.73 -2.46 -9.41
CA SER A 20 31.82 -1.36 -9.15
C SER A 20 30.41 -1.85 -9.50
N CYS A 21 29.64 -2.24 -8.48
CA CYS A 21 28.20 -2.32 -8.60
C CYS A 21 27.71 -0.88 -8.84
N SER A 22 27.60 -0.49 -10.11
CA SER A 22 26.79 0.66 -10.50
C SER A 22 25.34 0.28 -10.22
N GLY A 23 24.82 0.72 -9.07
CA GLY A 23 23.40 0.64 -8.78
C GLY A 23 22.61 1.41 -9.84
N PRO A 24 21.36 1.05 -10.09
CA PRO A 24 20.55 1.69 -11.11
C PRO A 24 20.41 3.19 -10.81
N THR A 25 20.88 4.04 -11.74
CA THR A 25 20.65 5.48 -11.73
C THR A 25 19.19 5.73 -12.07
N GLY A 26 18.29 5.75 -11.06
CA GLY A 26 16.90 6.13 -11.23
C GLY A 26 16.71 7.60 -11.61
N VAL A 27 15.51 7.98 -12.05
CA VAL A 27 15.14 9.38 -12.38
C VAL A 27 15.33 10.31 -11.19
N CYS A 28 15.27 9.77 -9.99
CA CYS A 28 15.54 10.42 -8.72
C CYS A 28 17.02 10.19 -8.34
N GLY A 29 17.90 10.86 -9.05
CA GLY A 29 19.33 10.59 -9.18
C GLY A 29 20.18 10.58 -7.91
N SER A 30 21.44 10.21 -8.08
CA SER A 30 22.52 9.92 -7.13
C SER A 30 23.10 11.13 -6.38
N VAL A 31 22.28 12.11 -5.99
CA VAL A 31 22.74 13.21 -5.14
C VAL A 31 21.79 13.34 -3.96
N LYS A 32 22.19 12.82 -2.78
CA LYS A 32 21.41 12.69 -1.55
C LYS A 32 20.13 11.90 -1.80
N GLN A 33 20.01 10.75 -1.15
CA GLN A 33 18.86 9.85 -1.21
C GLN A 33 17.55 10.66 -1.18
N GLU A 34 17.00 10.98 -2.36
CA GLU A 34 15.72 11.69 -2.45
C GLU A 34 14.66 10.81 -1.78
N ASN A 35 13.83 11.41 -0.92
CA ASN A 35 12.78 10.71 -0.20
C ASN A 35 11.75 10.15 -1.21
N VAL A 36 11.86 8.88 -1.57
CA VAL A 36 10.95 8.22 -2.49
C VAL A 36 9.69 7.84 -1.73
N THR A 37 8.53 8.21 -2.23
CA THR A 37 7.24 7.69 -1.78
C THR A 37 6.88 6.47 -2.62
N LEU A 38 6.68 5.32 -1.96
CA LEU A 38 6.22 4.10 -2.63
C LEU A 38 4.69 4.07 -2.65
N ILE A 39 4.09 3.94 -3.85
CA ILE A 39 2.63 3.86 -4.01
C ILE A 39 2.29 2.47 -4.56
N LEU A 40 1.45 1.74 -3.83
CA LEU A 40 1.10 0.36 -4.09
C LEU A 40 -0.40 0.17 -4.31
N GLY A 41 -0.76 -0.60 -5.33
CA GLY A 41 -2.08 -1.19 -5.50
C GLY A 41 -2.03 -2.71 -5.41
N ALA A 42 -3.18 -3.39 -5.51
CA ALA A 42 -3.26 -4.84 -5.58
C ALA A 42 -3.09 -5.36 -7.01
N PHE A 43 -3.65 -4.66 -7.99
CA PHE A 43 -3.60 -5.01 -9.41
C PHE A 43 -3.37 -3.76 -10.29
N SER A 44 -3.05 -4.00 -11.56
CA SER A 44 -2.56 -2.94 -12.46
C SER A 44 -3.51 -1.75 -12.59
N ASP A 45 -4.82 -1.97 -12.60
CA ASP A 45 -5.79 -0.91 -12.84
C ASP A 45 -5.89 0.09 -11.67
N GLU A 46 -5.52 -0.33 -10.45
CA GLU A 46 -5.46 0.56 -9.28
C GLU A 46 -4.35 1.61 -9.39
N VAL A 47 -3.27 1.28 -10.06
CA VAL A 47 -2.10 2.17 -10.14
C VAL A 47 -1.98 2.90 -11.48
N LYS A 48 -2.61 2.42 -12.55
CA LYS A 48 -2.59 3.06 -13.89
C LYS A 48 -2.97 4.54 -13.86
N PRO A 49 -4.04 4.98 -13.15
CA PRO A 49 -4.41 6.40 -13.11
C PRO A 49 -3.34 7.30 -12.48
N ILE A 50 -2.54 6.75 -11.56
CA ILE A 50 -1.42 7.45 -10.93
C ILE A 50 -0.21 7.43 -11.85
N GLN A 51 0.14 6.26 -12.42
CA GLN A 51 1.26 6.10 -13.35
C GLN A 51 1.12 7.00 -14.59
N ALA A 52 -0.11 7.23 -15.07
CA ALA A 52 -0.39 8.12 -16.19
C ALA A 52 -0.09 9.59 -15.91
N LYS A 53 0.05 9.98 -14.64
CA LYS A 53 0.34 11.36 -14.21
C LYS A 53 1.80 11.58 -13.83
N LEU A 54 2.65 10.58 -14.00
CA LEU A 54 4.08 10.69 -13.69
C LEU A 54 4.78 11.54 -14.75
N GLU A 55 5.49 12.54 -14.28
CA GLU A 55 6.45 13.32 -15.05
C GLU A 55 7.80 12.57 -15.10
N ASN A 56 8.49 12.61 -16.23
CA ASN A 56 9.75 11.90 -16.46
C ASN A 56 9.65 10.40 -16.12
N LYS A 57 8.51 9.79 -16.45
CA LYS A 57 8.22 8.38 -16.17
C LYS A 57 9.29 7.47 -16.80
N ARG A 58 9.80 6.54 -15.99
CA ARG A 58 10.63 5.41 -16.42
C ARG A 58 10.04 4.12 -15.88
N GLU A 59 10.28 3.04 -16.58
CA GLU A 59 9.89 1.71 -16.12
C GLU A 59 11.13 0.94 -15.70
N GLY A 60 11.03 0.22 -14.60
CA GLY A 60 12.05 -0.65 -14.05
C GLY A 60 11.50 -2.01 -13.71
N ARG A 61 12.42 -2.93 -13.34
CA ARG A 61 12.05 -4.29 -12.94
C ARG A 61 12.97 -4.79 -11.83
N ILE A 62 12.38 -5.40 -10.79
CA ILE A 62 13.09 -6.04 -9.68
C ILE A 62 12.48 -7.42 -9.47
N GLU A 63 13.29 -8.47 -9.51
CA GLU A 63 12.85 -9.87 -9.28
C GLU A 63 11.55 -10.23 -10.03
N GLY A 64 11.38 -9.70 -11.23
CA GLY A 64 10.18 -9.91 -12.04
C GLY A 64 9.06 -8.90 -11.82
N ILE A 65 9.09 -8.09 -10.76
CA ILE A 65 8.10 -7.05 -10.47
C ILE A 65 8.43 -5.82 -11.32
N THR A 66 7.52 -5.41 -12.19
CA THR A 66 7.64 -4.16 -12.96
C THR A 66 7.09 -2.99 -12.15
N PHE A 67 7.75 -1.85 -12.22
CA PHE A 67 7.32 -0.61 -11.58
C PHE A 67 7.52 0.59 -12.51
N ALA A 68 6.80 1.67 -12.23
CA ALA A 68 7.05 2.97 -12.82
C ALA A 68 7.61 3.91 -11.77
N GLU A 69 8.69 4.63 -12.09
CA GLU A 69 9.23 5.71 -11.26
C GLU A 69 9.18 7.03 -12.01
N GLY A 70 9.11 8.13 -11.27
CA GLY A 70 9.06 9.47 -11.82
C GLY A 70 8.72 10.51 -10.77
N LYS A 71 8.33 11.70 -11.23
CA LYS A 71 7.81 12.74 -10.34
C LYS A 71 6.30 12.80 -10.42
N LEU A 72 5.64 12.77 -9.28
CA LEU A 72 4.22 13.03 -9.15
C LEU A 72 4.06 14.34 -8.38
N ARG A 73 3.59 15.41 -9.05
CA ARG A 73 3.47 16.73 -8.43
C ARG A 73 4.77 17.21 -7.77
N GLY A 74 5.90 16.98 -8.44
CA GLY A 74 7.23 17.39 -7.96
C GLY A 74 7.90 16.42 -6.97
N ARG A 75 7.20 15.42 -6.42
CA ARG A 75 7.73 14.42 -5.49
C ARG A 75 8.19 13.17 -6.22
N CYS A 76 9.35 12.64 -5.86
CA CYS A 76 9.83 11.35 -6.37
C CYS A 76 8.96 10.20 -5.86
N VAL A 77 8.43 9.41 -6.77
CA VAL A 77 7.58 8.26 -6.45
C VAL A 77 7.99 7.02 -7.24
N ALA A 78 7.77 5.85 -6.64
CA ALA A 78 7.75 4.56 -7.32
C ALA A 78 6.35 3.97 -7.19
N VAL A 79 5.76 3.52 -8.29
CA VAL A 79 4.37 3.10 -8.38
C VAL A 79 4.27 1.73 -9.03
N THR A 80 3.69 0.76 -8.32
CA THR A 80 3.46 -0.59 -8.83
C THR A 80 2.29 -1.28 -8.13
N TRP A 81 2.00 -2.54 -8.53
CA TRP A 81 1.01 -3.38 -7.85
C TRP A 81 1.66 -4.61 -7.22
N THR A 82 1.06 -5.09 -6.14
CA THR A 82 1.62 -6.18 -5.33
C THR A 82 1.20 -7.58 -5.75
N GLY A 83 0.09 -7.70 -6.50
CA GLY A 83 -0.70 -8.92 -6.62
C GLY A 83 -1.76 -9.00 -5.52
N ILE A 84 -2.88 -9.68 -5.83
CA ILE A 84 -4.01 -9.83 -4.91
C ILE A 84 -3.66 -10.78 -3.76
N GLY A 85 -4.12 -10.44 -2.55
CA GLY A 85 -4.00 -11.24 -1.35
C GLY A 85 -2.77 -10.93 -0.49
N LYS A 86 -2.86 -11.27 0.79
CA LYS A 86 -1.91 -10.88 1.84
C LYS A 86 -0.48 -11.36 1.58
N VAL A 87 -0.31 -12.59 1.07
CA VAL A 87 1.02 -13.16 0.81
C VAL A 87 1.73 -12.39 -0.30
N ASN A 88 1.04 -12.14 -1.43
CA ASN A 88 1.57 -11.35 -2.53
C ASN A 88 1.90 -9.93 -2.06
N ALA A 89 0.99 -9.30 -1.33
CA ALA A 89 1.16 -7.97 -0.78
C ALA A 89 2.40 -7.86 0.11
N ALA A 90 2.57 -8.77 1.06
CA ALA A 90 3.71 -8.77 1.97
C ALA A 90 5.03 -9.05 1.26
N ALA A 91 5.09 -10.07 0.40
CA ALA A 91 6.31 -10.46 -0.32
C ALA A 91 6.78 -9.32 -1.25
N THR A 92 5.89 -8.80 -2.09
CA THR A 92 6.19 -7.71 -3.01
C THR A 92 6.60 -6.44 -2.26
N THR A 93 5.86 -6.05 -1.21
CA THR A 93 6.20 -4.87 -0.41
C THR A 93 7.58 -5.01 0.22
N THR A 94 7.93 -6.18 0.75
CA THR A 94 9.25 -6.42 1.35
C THR A 94 10.38 -6.20 0.34
N LEU A 95 10.27 -6.76 -0.87
CA LEU A 95 11.26 -6.57 -1.94
C LEU A 95 11.40 -5.09 -2.34
N LEU A 96 10.28 -4.40 -2.49
CA LEU A 96 10.27 -2.98 -2.89
C LEU A 96 10.83 -2.06 -1.79
N VAL A 97 10.52 -2.33 -0.53
CA VAL A 97 11.04 -1.57 0.61
C VAL A 97 12.56 -1.74 0.73
N GLU A 98 13.10 -2.95 0.53
CA GLU A 98 14.55 -3.18 0.53
C GLU A 98 15.24 -2.45 -0.63
N HIS A 99 14.60 -2.42 -1.79
CA HIS A 99 15.18 -1.79 -2.98
C HIS A 99 15.12 -0.26 -2.93
N PHE A 100 13.93 0.31 -2.68
CA PHE A 100 13.72 1.76 -2.74
C PHE A 100 14.06 2.48 -1.43
N ARG A 101 14.05 1.77 -0.29
CA ARG A 101 14.16 2.38 1.05
C ARG A 101 13.27 3.62 1.18
N PRO A 102 11.97 3.48 0.94
CA PRO A 102 11.06 4.61 0.82
C PRO A 102 10.91 5.35 2.15
N SER A 103 10.66 6.65 2.07
CA SER A 103 10.32 7.47 3.26
C SER A 103 8.93 7.18 3.79
N GLU A 104 8.02 6.72 2.94
CA GLU A 104 6.68 6.30 3.28
C GLU A 104 6.08 5.39 2.20
N VAL A 105 5.04 4.65 2.59
CA VAL A 105 4.25 3.77 1.70
C VAL A 105 2.79 4.22 1.72
N ILE A 106 2.21 4.44 0.53
CA ILE A 106 0.80 4.74 0.34
C ILE A 106 0.17 3.57 -0.43
N VAL A 107 -0.88 2.98 0.13
CA VAL A 107 -1.68 1.94 -0.54
C VAL A 107 -2.90 2.60 -1.14
N CYS A 108 -3.07 2.47 -2.46
CA CYS A 108 -4.19 3.05 -3.19
C CYS A 108 -4.91 1.96 -3.97
N GLY A 109 -6.21 1.80 -3.76
CA GLY A 109 -6.99 0.79 -4.44
C GLY A 109 -8.48 0.86 -4.14
N ILE A 110 -9.19 -0.25 -4.35
CA ILE A 110 -10.63 -0.37 -4.11
C ILE A 110 -10.94 -1.25 -2.89
N ALA A 111 -12.17 -1.16 -2.38
CA ALA A 111 -12.67 -1.96 -1.28
C ALA A 111 -14.20 -2.07 -1.31
N GLY A 112 -14.75 -3.11 -0.69
CA GLY A 112 -16.17 -3.22 -0.40
C GLY A 112 -16.56 -2.47 0.87
N ALA A 113 -17.71 -1.78 0.85
CA ALA A 113 -18.23 -1.06 2.02
C ALA A 113 -18.77 -2.02 3.09
N ILE A 114 -18.26 -1.90 4.30
CA ILE A 114 -18.82 -2.56 5.49
C ILE A 114 -19.81 -1.63 6.21
N ASN A 115 -19.43 -0.37 6.39
CA ASN A 115 -20.29 0.63 7.00
C ASN A 115 -21.46 0.99 6.06
N PRO A 116 -22.73 0.84 6.51
CA PRO A 116 -23.90 1.10 5.66
C PRO A 116 -24.07 2.57 5.24
N GLN A 117 -23.31 3.49 5.82
CA GLN A 117 -23.30 4.91 5.43
C GLN A 117 -22.37 5.19 4.26
N LEU A 118 -21.59 4.20 3.80
CA LEU A 118 -20.74 4.28 2.63
C LEU A 118 -21.46 3.74 1.41
N GLY A 119 -21.26 4.41 0.29
CA GLY A 119 -21.75 4.00 -1.01
C GLY A 119 -20.62 3.92 -2.04
N VAL A 120 -20.93 3.32 -3.17
CA VAL A 120 -20.01 3.24 -4.31
C VAL A 120 -19.53 4.65 -4.71
N GLY A 121 -18.24 4.77 -4.97
CA GLY A 121 -17.57 6.03 -5.29
C GLY A 121 -17.01 6.76 -4.06
N ASP A 122 -17.49 6.48 -2.84
CA ASP A 122 -16.89 7.05 -1.63
C ASP A 122 -15.42 6.63 -1.49
N VAL A 123 -14.65 7.40 -0.74
CA VAL A 123 -13.24 7.07 -0.43
C VAL A 123 -13.07 6.94 1.08
N VAL A 124 -12.49 5.82 1.51
CA VAL A 124 -12.08 5.61 2.90
C VAL A 124 -10.58 5.86 3.01
N ILE A 125 -10.20 6.76 3.90
CA ILE A 125 -8.82 6.98 4.36
C ILE A 125 -8.68 6.26 5.68
N ALA A 126 -7.86 5.20 5.71
CA ALA A 126 -7.73 4.34 6.86
C ALA A 126 -6.95 5.03 7.98
N GLU A 127 -7.58 5.21 9.14
CA GLU A 127 -6.86 5.58 10.37
C GLU A 127 -6.09 4.40 10.94
N LYS A 128 -6.55 3.19 10.68
CA LYS A 128 -5.91 1.93 11.06
C LYS A 128 -6.41 0.79 10.17
N SER A 129 -5.61 -0.24 10.05
CA SER A 129 -5.93 -1.46 9.30
C SER A 129 -5.74 -2.69 10.18
N ALA A 130 -6.52 -3.76 9.94
CA ALA A 130 -6.41 -5.03 10.67
C ALA A 130 -6.65 -6.21 9.74
N GLN A 131 -5.98 -7.34 10.02
CA GLN A 131 -6.31 -8.60 9.34
C GLN A 131 -7.53 -9.22 10.02
N HIS A 132 -8.63 -9.36 9.29
CA HIS A 132 -9.89 -9.87 9.87
C HIS A 132 -9.94 -11.40 10.03
N ASP A 133 -9.05 -12.09 9.37
CA ASP A 133 -8.93 -13.56 9.31
C ASP A 133 -7.68 -14.10 10.02
N LEU A 134 -6.95 -13.24 10.78
CA LEU A 134 -5.83 -13.61 11.62
C LEU A 134 -6.28 -13.66 13.09
N GLY A 135 -6.13 -14.83 13.73
CA GLY A 135 -6.50 -15.00 15.13
C GLY A 135 -6.76 -16.43 15.52
N LEU A 136 -7.50 -16.61 16.60
CA LEU A 136 -7.95 -17.90 17.12
C LEU A 136 -9.37 -18.18 16.67
N TRP A 137 -9.58 -19.30 15.99
CA TRP A 137 -10.89 -19.76 15.57
C TRP A 137 -11.48 -20.75 16.60
N SER A 138 -12.69 -20.51 17.03
CA SER A 138 -13.45 -21.39 17.92
C SER A 138 -14.92 -21.50 17.45
N ASP A 139 -15.75 -22.27 18.16
CA ASP A 139 -17.19 -22.36 17.88
C ASP A 139 -17.90 -21.00 18.02
N ALA A 140 -17.34 -20.07 18.78
CA ALA A 140 -17.84 -18.70 18.91
C ALA A 140 -17.39 -17.78 17.74
N GLY A 141 -16.62 -18.29 16.78
CA GLY A 141 -16.04 -17.54 15.68
C GLY A 141 -14.57 -17.20 15.89
N ILE A 142 -14.08 -16.24 15.14
CA ILE A 142 -12.67 -15.80 15.19
C ILE A 142 -12.47 -14.65 16.19
N GLU A 143 -11.55 -14.84 17.13
CA GLU A 143 -10.98 -13.82 17.96
C GLU A 143 -9.72 -13.26 17.29
N SER A 144 -9.76 -12.00 16.87
CA SER A 144 -8.59 -11.36 16.22
C SER A 144 -7.43 -11.20 17.20
N ARG A 145 -6.24 -11.62 16.78
CA ARG A 145 -5.02 -11.55 17.60
C ARG A 145 -3.87 -10.98 16.78
N GLY A 146 -2.92 -10.37 17.48
CA GLY A 146 -1.63 -10.04 16.91
C GLY A 146 -0.78 -11.29 16.65
N SER A 147 0.33 -11.12 15.98
CA SER A 147 1.28 -12.19 15.67
C SER A 147 2.69 -11.80 16.13
N ASP A 148 3.59 -12.79 16.24
CA ASP A 148 4.98 -12.51 16.62
C ASP A 148 5.69 -11.69 15.54
N ASN A 149 6.36 -10.63 15.95
CA ASN A 149 7.25 -9.87 15.10
C ASN A 149 8.67 -10.45 15.17
N ARG A 150 9.04 -11.19 14.14
CA ARG A 150 10.36 -11.85 14.07
C ARG A 150 11.54 -10.88 13.94
N LEU A 151 11.29 -9.61 13.57
CA LEU A 151 12.34 -8.61 13.43
C LEU A 151 12.70 -7.96 14.77
N THR A 152 11.72 -7.82 15.68
CA THR A 152 11.93 -7.15 16.98
C THR A 152 11.78 -8.07 18.19
N GLY A 153 11.16 -9.24 18.03
CA GLY A 153 10.80 -10.14 19.14
C GLY A 153 9.54 -9.70 19.90
N GLU A 154 8.89 -8.62 19.50
CA GLU A 154 7.66 -8.09 20.10
C GLU A 154 6.41 -8.69 19.43
N GLN A 155 5.24 -8.40 19.98
CA GLN A 155 3.96 -8.74 19.34
C GLN A 155 3.56 -7.65 18.34
N ASN A 156 3.19 -8.06 17.11
CA ASN A 156 2.45 -7.18 16.20
C ASN A 156 1.07 -6.89 16.80
N PRO A 157 0.57 -5.66 16.72
CA PRO A 157 -0.77 -5.34 17.19
C PRO A 157 -1.85 -5.97 16.27
N VAL A 158 -3.09 -6.02 16.76
CA VAL A 158 -4.26 -6.36 15.92
C VAL A 158 -4.51 -5.28 14.88
N PHE A 159 -4.38 -4.02 15.26
CA PHE A 159 -4.56 -2.86 14.40
C PHE A 159 -3.23 -2.15 14.13
N PHE A 160 -2.89 -1.98 12.87
CA PHE A 160 -1.78 -1.15 12.42
C PHE A 160 -2.29 0.27 12.19
N ALA A 161 -1.90 1.20 13.06
CA ALA A 161 -2.27 2.61 12.93
C ALA A 161 -1.55 3.24 11.72
N ALA A 162 -2.28 4.07 10.98
CA ALA A 162 -1.66 4.92 9.96
C ALA A 162 -0.73 5.95 10.61
N ASP A 163 0.25 6.41 9.85
CA ASP A 163 1.06 7.56 10.26
C ASP A 163 0.17 8.82 10.36
N GLU A 164 0.18 9.48 11.51
CA GLU A 164 -0.72 10.62 11.79
C GLU A 164 -0.49 11.81 10.84
N ARG A 165 0.77 12.05 10.44
CA ARG A 165 1.11 13.10 9.46
C ARG A 165 0.49 12.78 8.11
N LEU A 166 0.67 11.55 7.63
CA LEU A 166 0.10 11.09 6.35
C LEU A 166 -1.43 11.13 6.39
N LEU A 167 -2.04 10.67 7.47
CA LEU A 167 -3.49 10.69 7.68
C LEU A 167 -4.03 12.12 7.61
N GLY A 168 -3.41 13.06 8.33
CA GLY A 168 -3.81 14.46 8.33
C GLY A 168 -3.69 15.11 6.94
N ILE A 169 -2.64 14.79 6.17
CA ILE A 169 -2.49 15.28 4.79
C ILE A 169 -3.55 14.67 3.88
N ALA A 170 -3.82 13.37 3.99
CA ALA A 170 -4.80 12.70 3.15
C ALA A 170 -6.23 13.20 3.39
N LEU A 171 -6.61 13.45 4.65
CA LEU A 171 -7.91 14.04 4.97
C LEU A 171 -8.07 15.43 4.33
N ARG A 172 -7.07 16.31 4.46
CA ARG A 172 -7.08 17.61 3.78
C ARG A 172 -7.12 17.47 2.25
N ALA A 173 -6.42 16.47 1.69
CA ALA A 173 -6.50 16.18 0.27
C ALA A 173 -7.91 15.76 -0.14
N GLY A 174 -8.57 14.94 0.68
CA GLY A 174 -9.97 14.55 0.49
C GLY A 174 -10.92 15.76 0.44
N ASP A 175 -10.80 16.67 1.40
CA ASP A 175 -11.61 17.90 1.47
C ASP A 175 -11.42 18.81 0.25
N GLN A 176 -10.25 18.75 -0.40
CA GLN A 176 -9.91 19.56 -1.59
C GLN A 176 -10.13 18.83 -2.91
N THR A 177 -10.61 17.57 -2.89
CA THR A 177 -10.78 16.77 -4.09
C THR A 177 -12.24 16.67 -4.49
N VAL A 178 -12.57 17.04 -5.71
CA VAL A 178 -13.90 16.79 -6.29
C VAL A 178 -13.96 15.34 -6.74
N LEU A 179 -14.72 14.54 -6.01
CA LEU A 179 -14.95 13.14 -6.33
C LEU A 179 -16.03 13.00 -7.40
N LYS A 180 -15.93 11.93 -8.19
CA LYS A 180 -16.94 11.56 -9.16
C LYS A 180 -18.07 10.83 -8.44
N GLY A 181 -19.28 11.39 -8.52
CA GLY A 181 -20.49 10.74 -8.04
C GLY A 181 -20.96 9.62 -8.99
N ILE A 182 -21.99 8.92 -8.58
CA ILE A 182 -22.68 7.91 -9.39
C ILE A 182 -24.10 8.38 -9.69
N GLU A 183 -24.58 8.02 -10.87
CA GLU A 183 -25.99 8.15 -11.23
C GLU A 183 -26.62 6.76 -11.28
N THR A 184 -27.62 6.53 -10.43
CA THR A 184 -28.36 5.26 -10.38
C THR A 184 -29.85 5.56 -10.21
N ASP A 185 -30.67 4.93 -11.02
CA ASP A 185 -32.13 5.08 -11.00
C ASP A 185 -32.62 6.55 -11.07
N GLY A 186 -31.91 7.38 -11.86
CA GLY A 186 -32.23 8.80 -12.01
C GLY A 186 -31.89 9.67 -10.79
N LYS A 187 -31.12 9.13 -9.82
CA LYS A 187 -30.62 9.84 -8.65
C LYS A 187 -29.11 10.01 -8.78
N SER A 188 -28.64 11.25 -8.63
CA SER A 188 -27.21 11.55 -8.49
C SER A 188 -26.82 11.44 -7.03
N MET A 189 -25.84 10.58 -6.73
CA MET A 189 -25.23 10.46 -5.41
C MET A 189 -23.83 11.04 -5.44
N GLN A 190 -23.58 12.04 -4.60
CA GLN A 190 -22.27 12.66 -4.43
C GLN A 190 -21.38 11.74 -3.59
N ALA A 191 -20.20 11.43 -4.10
CA ALA A 191 -19.21 10.70 -3.37
C ALA A 191 -18.54 11.59 -2.29
N LYS A 192 -18.17 10.99 -1.19
CA LYS A 192 -17.53 11.66 -0.03
C LYS A 192 -16.27 10.93 0.42
N VAL A 193 -15.44 11.63 1.16
CA VAL A 193 -14.29 11.05 1.86
C VAL A 193 -14.67 10.78 3.31
N LYS A 194 -14.26 9.63 3.82
CA LYS A 194 -14.44 9.23 5.21
C LYS A 194 -13.13 8.72 5.82
N ARG A 195 -12.80 9.18 7.01
CA ARG A 195 -11.83 8.53 7.89
C ARG A 195 -12.48 7.26 8.47
N GLY A 196 -11.78 6.13 8.45
CA GLY A 196 -12.37 4.87 8.91
C GLY A 196 -11.38 3.74 9.14
N VAL A 197 -11.92 2.56 9.41
CA VAL A 197 -11.17 1.32 9.62
C VAL A 197 -11.27 0.45 8.38
N VAL A 198 -10.11 0.08 7.80
CA VAL A 198 -10.04 -0.86 6.67
C VAL A 198 -9.56 -2.21 7.16
N VAL A 199 -10.30 -3.27 6.84
CA VAL A 199 -9.92 -4.63 7.23
C VAL A 199 -9.57 -5.49 6.01
N THR A 200 -8.58 -6.36 6.19
CA THR A 200 -7.94 -7.15 5.14
C THR A 200 -8.12 -8.65 5.40
N GLY A 201 -8.38 -9.43 4.35
CA GLY A 201 -8.37 -10.88 4.41
C GLY A 201 -8.32 -11.52 3.02
N ASP A 202 -7.92 -12.80 2.94
CA ASP A 202 -7.73 -13.51 1.67
C ASP A 202 -9.03 -14.05 1.07
N THR A 203 -10.14 -13.30 1.25
CA THR A 203 -11.45 -13.66 0.69
C THR A 203 -12.20 -12.42 0.23
N PHE A 204 -12.77 -12.48 -0.97
CA PHE A 204 -13.73 -11.49 -1.45
C PHE A 204 -15.06 -11.67 -0.72
N ILE A 205 -15.55 -10.62 -0.05
CA ILE A 205 -16.74 -10.71 0.81
C ILE A 205 -18.00 -10.37 0.00
N MET A 206 -18.89 -11.36 -0.11
CA MET A 206 -20.21 -11.28 -0.75
C MET A 206 -21.30 -11.73 0.22
N SER A 207 -21.26 -11.26 1.48
CA SER A 207 -22.11 -11.79 2.53
C SER A 207 -22.54 -10.69 3.51
N PRO A 208 -23.85 -10.34 3.54
CA PRO A 208 -24.38 -9.40 4.52
C PRO A 208 -24.09 -9.80 5.97
N GLN A 209 -24.13 -11.11 6.25
CA GLN A 209 -23.82 -11.60 7.59
C GLN A 209 -22.37 -11.38 7.96
N LYS A 210 -21.44 -11.62 7.02
CA LYS A 210 -20.00 -11.36 7.26
C LYS A 210 -19.72 -9.88 7.40
N ARG A 211 -20.40 -9.04 6.63
CA ARG A 211 -20.34 -7.57 6.74
C ARG A 211 -20.71 -7.12 8.15
N ILE A 212 -21.84 -7.61 8.71
CA ILE A 212 -22.29 -7.32 10.08
C ILE A 212 -21.24 -7.79 11.12
N ASP A 213 -20.70 -9.02 10.95
CA ASP A 213 -19.66 -9.57 11.83
C ASP A 213 -18.41 -8.66 11.84
N LEU A 214 -17.90 -8.27 10.67
CA LEU A 214 -16.71 -7.43 10.54
C LEU A 214 -16.93 -6.04 11.18
N GLN A 215 -18.10 -5.44 10.96
CA GLN A 215 -18.43 -4.16 11.59
C GLN A 215 -18.50 -4.28 13.10
N LYS A 216 -19.19 -5.31 13.62
CA LYS A 216 -19.38 -5.51 15.07
C LYS A 216 -18.05 -5.84 15.77
N ARG A 217 -17.22 -6.69 15.16
CA ARG A 217 -16.01 -7.23 15.78
C ARG A 217 -14.82 -6.28 15.69
N LEU A 218 -14.66 -5.59 14.57
CA LEU A 218 -13.48 -4.76 14.28
C LEU A 218 -13.80 -3.26 14.06
N GLY A 219 -15.08 -2.88 14.11
CA GLY A 219 -15.48 -1.52 13.76
C GLY A 219 -15.18 -1.17 12.30
N ALA A 220 -15.15 -2.18 11.42
CA ALA A 220 -14.75 -2.02 10.03
C ALA A 220 -15.67 -1.07 9.27
N ASP A 221 -15.07 -0.18 8.47
CA ASP A 221 -15.77 0.66 7.51
C ASP A 221 -15.67 0.08 6.08
N ALA A 222 -14.55 -0.53 5.73
CA ALA A 222 -14.33 -1.15 4.43
C ALA A 222 -13.50 -2.44 4.55
N VAL A 223 -13.62 -3.32 3.55
CA VAL A 223 -12.89 -4.60 3.46
C VAL A 223 -12.20 -4.74 2.11
N GLU A 224 -10.99 -5.25 2.13
CA GLU A 224 -10.13 -5.50 0.97
C GLU A 224 -9.16 -6.66 1.26
N MET A 225 -8.11 -6.87 0.46
CA MET A 225 -7.31 -8.10 0.55
C MET A 225 -5.81 -7.87 0.76
N GLU A 226 -5.27 -6.63 0.91
CA GLU A 226 -3.83 -6.34 0.96
C GLU A 226 -3.40 -5.36 2.05
N GLY A 227 -4.19 -4.34 2.32
CA GLY A 227 -3.77 -3.14 3.06
C GLY A 227 -3.16 -3.41 4.42
N ALA A 228 -3.74 -4.29 5.24
CA ALA A 228 -3.18 -4.62 6.55
C ALA A 228 -1.91 -5.49 6.45
N ALA A 229 -1.72 -6.27 5.38
CA ALA A 229 -0.49 -7.01 5.17
C ALA A 229 0.67 -6.07 4.82
N ILE A 230 0.42 -5.07 3.95
CA ILE A 230 1.37 -4.00 3.64
C ILE A 230 1.66 -3.17 4.89
N ALA A 231 0.62 -2.80 5.65
CA ALA A 231 0.74 -2.06 6.90
C ALA A 231 1.59 -2.81 7.94
N GLN A 232 1.45 -4.14 8.04
CA GLN A 232 2.28 -4.97 8.90
C GLN A 232 3.75 -4.94 8.49
N VAL A 233 4.07 -5.08 7.19
CA VAL A 233 5.44 -4.96 6.70
C VAL A 233 6.03 -3.59 7.05
N CYS A 234 5.27 -2.51 6.83
CA CYS A 234 5.68 -1.15 7.15
C CYS A 234 5.89 -0.96 8.66
N TYR A 235 4.97 -1.45 9.49
CA TYR A 235 5.08 -1.41 10.95
C TYR A 235 6.36 -2.11 11.45
N GLN A 236 6.61 -3.32 10.97
CA GLN A 236 7.80 -4.09 11.32
C GLN A 236 9.11 -3.40 10.90
N ARG A 237 9.07 -2.63 9.83
CA ARG A 237 10.21 -1.86 9.28
C ARG A 237 10.25 -0.41 9.74
N ARG A 238 9.30 0.04 10.58
CA ARG A 238 9.16 1.42 11.07
C ARG A 238 9.06 2.44 9.94
N ILE A 239 8.32 2.08 8.87
CA ILE A 239 8.08 2.94 7.71
C ILE A 239 6.69 3.56 7.87
N PRO A 240 6.55 4.90 7.79
CA PRO A 240 5.26 5.57 7.72
C PRO A 240 4.38 5.00 6.59
N HIS A 241 3.11 4.71 6.87
CA HIS A 241 2.21 4.16 5.87
C HIS A 241 0.80 4.70 5.99
N LEU A 242 0.04 4.62 4.90
CA LEU A 242 -1.37 4.96 4.83
C LEU A 242 -2.08 4.12 3.78
N VAL A 243 -3.32 3.72 4.08
CA VAL A 243 -4.21 3.02 3.14
C VAL A 243 -5.36 3.94 2.73
N ILE A 244 -5.59 4.05 1.40
CA ILE A 244 -6.67 4.82 0.78
C ILE A 244 -7.45 3.87 -0.13
N ARG A 245 -8.75 3.77 0.07
CA ARG A 245 -9.61 2.85 -0.70
C ARG A 245 -10.85 3.56 -1.24
N GLY A 246 -11.08 3.46 -2.55
CA GLY A 246 -12.35 3.81 -3.18
C GLY A 246 -13.35 2.66 -3.02
N ILE A 247 -14.59 2.99 -2.72
CA ILE A 247 -15.64 1.98 -2.55
C ILE A 247 -16.19 1.55 -3.91
N SER A 248 -16.01 0.27 -4.23
CA SER A 248 -16.46 -0.35 -5.48
C SER A 248 -17.78 -1.10 -5.37
N ASP A 249 -18.12 -1.55 -4.16
CA ASP A 249 -19.26 -2.42 -3.86
C ASP A 249 -19.67 -2.31 -2.38
N THR A 250 -20.76 -2.98 -2.02
CA THR A 250 -21.30 -2.97 -0.65
C THR A 250 -21.08 -4.27 0.11
N ALA A 251 -20.16 -5.12 -0.32
CA ALA A 251 -19.81 -6.40 0.32
C ALA A 251 -21.03 -7.31 0.62
N ASP A 252 -22.06 -7.24 -0.22
CA ASP A 252 -23.27 -8.05 -0.16
C ASP A 252 -23.39 -9.01 -1.37
N GLU A 253 -24.53 -9.65 -1.57
CA GLU A 253 -24.72 -10.65 -2.63
C GLU A 253 -24.58 -10.07 -4.05
N LYS A 254 -24.51 -8.76 -4.21
CA LYS A 254 -24.35 -8.07 -5.50
C LYS A 254 -22.92 -7.56 -5.73
N ALA A 255 -22.03 -7.74 -4.75
CA ALA A 255 -20.70 -7.16 -4.76
C ALA A 255 -19.90 -7.42 -6.05
N ASP A 256 -19.98 -8.63 -6.62
CA ASP A 256 -19.33 -8.99 -7.87
C ASP A 256 -19.85 -8.19 -9.08
N LYS A 257 -21.15 -7.92 -9.12
CA LYS A 257 -21.78 -7.11 -10.17
C LYS A 257 -21.44 -5.64 -10.00
N ASP A 258 -21.47 -5.15 -8.76
CA ASP A 258 -21.16 -3.77 -8.42
C ASP A 258 -19.70 -3.44 -8.73
N VAL A 259 -18.74 -4.33 -8.39
CA VAL A 259 -17.34 -4.17 -8.78
C VAL A 259 -17.21 -4.03 -10.29
N ASN A 260 -17.82 -4.94 -11.07
CA ASN A 260 -17.74 -4.89 -12.52
C ASN A 260 -18.34 -3.60 -13.12
N ALA A 261 -19.38 -3.03 -12.50
CA ALA A 261 -20.04 -1.83 -12.96
C ALA A 261 -19.32 -0.54 -12.52
N PHE A 262 -18.78 -0.50 -11.32
CA PHE A 262 -18.38 0.73 -10.66
C PHE A 262 -16.91 0.84 -10.24
N GLN A 263 -16.11 -0.21 -10.40
CA GLN A 263 -14.69 -0.16 -10.03
C GLN A 263 -13.95 1.03 -10.65
N SER A 264 -14.29 1.43 -11.88
CA SER A 264 -13.62 2.55 -12.57
C SER A 264 -13.79 3.87 -11.81
N ILE A 265 -14.96 4.11 -11.20
CA ILE A 265 -15.25 5.32 -10.40
C ILE A 265 -14.47 5.25 -9.07
N ALA A 266 -14.49 4.09 -8.41
CA ALA A 266 -13.76 3.87 -7.16
C ALA A 266 -12.25 4.07 -7.36
N LEU A 267 -11.69 3.49 -8.43
CA LEU A 267 -10.28 3.64 -8.82
C LEU A 267 -9.92 5.11 -9.10
N GLU A 268 -10.75 5.80 -9.87
CA GLU A 268 -10.53 7.22 -10.21
C GLU A 268 -10.53 8.09 -8.95
N ASN A 269 -11.50 7.90 -8.05
CA ASN A 269 -11.64 8.70 -6.84
C ASN A 269 -10.48 8.45 -5.85
N ALA A 270 -10.10 7.18 -5.61
CA ALA A 270 -8.94 6.85 -4.78
C ALA A 270 -7.64 7.47 -5.34
N ALA A 271 -7.42 7.35 -6.66
CA ALA A 271 -6.27 7.94 -7.33
C ALA A 271 -6.25 9.48 -7.28
N LYS A 272 -7.41 10.14 -7.40
CA LYS A 272 -7.51 11.61 -7.26
C LYS A 272 -7.08 12.07 -5.87
N VAL A 273 -7.59 11.42 -4.80
CA VAL A 273 -7.22 11.74 -3.42
C VAL A 273 -5.74 11.48 -3.19
N THR A 274 -5.22 10.34 -3.66
CA THR A 274 -3.79 10.00 -3.55
C THR A 274 -2.90 11.02 -4.26
N CYS A 275 -3.22 11.41 -5.49
CA CYS A 275 -2.44 12.42 -6.22
C CYS A 275 -2.48 13.79 -5.53
N LYS A 276 -3.64 14.21 -5.00
CA LYS A 276 -3.78 15.46 -4.24
C LYS A 276 -3.01 15.40 -2.92
N MET A 277 -3.00 14.25 -2.24
CA MET A 277 -2.19 14.04 -1.05
C MET A 277 -0.70 14.23 -1.34
N VAL A 278 -0.18 13.61 -2.42
CA VAL A 278 1.22 13.74 -2.82
C VAL A 278 1.58 15.21 -3.13
N GLU A 279 0.68 15.95 -3.79
CA GLU A 279 0.83 17.39 -4.03
C GLU A 279 0.99 18.17 -2.71
N LEU A 280 0.13 17.91 -1.72
CA LEU A 280 0.18 18.57 -0.41
C LEU A 280 1.42 18.18 0.40
N MET A 281 1.94 16.96 0.22
CA MET A 281 3.21 16.54 0.83
C MET A 281 4.41 17.34 0.31
N THR A 282 4.38 17.72 -0.97
CA THR A 282 5.46 18.50 -1.59
C THR A 282 5.50 19.94 -1.07
N VAL A 283 4.34 20.56 -0.85
CA VAL A 283 4.24 21.94 -0.36
C VAL A 283 4.72 22.07 1.10
N GLN A 284 4.70 21.00 1.89
CA GLN A 284 5.11 21.01 3.30
C GLN A 284 6.61 20.78 3.53
N GLN A 285 7.38 20.48 2.50
CA GLN A 285 8.84 20.47 2.63
C GLN A 285 9.33 21.94 2.51
N PRO A 286 9.85 22.57 3.57
CA PRO A 286 10.53 23.85 3.39
C PRO A 286 11.65 23.65 2.40
N ALA A 287 11.77 24.57 1.46
CA ALA A 287 12.92 24.62 0.56
C ALA A 287 14.18 24.50 1.42
N GLY A 288 14.89 23.37 1.28
CA GLY A 288 16.08 23.11 2.07
C GLY A 288 17.08 24.24 1.83
N ASN A 289 17.49 24.87 2.93
CA ASN A 289 18.63 25.78 2.95
C ASN A 289 19.93 25.02 2.66
#